data_fed04f59702c9197c16de4a96f5187da
#
_entry.id   fed04f59702c9197c16de4a96f5187da
#
_cell.length_a   1.000
_cell.length_b   1.000
_cell.length_c   1.000
_cell.angle_alpha   90.00
_cell.angle_beta   90.00
_cell.angle_gamma   90.00
#
_symmetry.space_group_name_H-M   'P 1'
#
loop_
_entity.id
_entity.type
_entity.pdbx_description
1 polymer ?
#
loop_
_entity_poly.entity_id
_entity_poly.type
_entity_poly.pdbx_seq_one_letter_code
_entity_poly.pdbx_strand_id
1 'polypeptide(L)'
;MKTFIIKNWNKLLLVIFTLLALCLALSFTIDDNAKKLVDESFKQSVIVFGSAKALNAVISLAQGTQLNLPFVIVAVGEVLDPINDLIEQFSLVMLASMVSLGIQKILLNFVTNDIYNYILFTFVIVFNI
;
A
#
# COMPACT_ATOMS: atom_id res chain seq x y z
N MET A 1 14.13 47.00 4.25
CA MET A 1 14.18 45.65 3.66
C MET A 1 14.52 44.56 4.70
N LYS A 2 15.59 44.69 5.46
CA LYS A 2 15.98 43.68 6.48
C LYS A 2 14.90 43.43 7.55
N THR A 3 14.25 44.46 8.04
CA THR A 3 13.19 44.37 9.07
C THR A 3 11.91 43.68 8.56
N PHE A 4 11.58 43.81 7.28
CA PHE A 4 10.44 43.15 6.66
C PHE A 4 10.66 41.65 6.51
N ILE A 5 11.88 41.25 6.17
CA ILE A 5 12.29 39.83 6.02
C ILE A 5 12.25 39.13 7.38
N ILE A 6 12.78 39.78 8.45
CA ILE A 6 12.82 39.19 9.80
C ILE A 6 11.41 39.04 10.40
N LYS A 7 10.54 40.02 10.18
CA LYS A 7 9.15 39.99 10.70
C LYS A 7 8.28 38.91 10.05
N ASN A 8 8.56 38.55 8.79
CA ASN A 8 7.79 37.57 8.01
C ASN A 8 8.57 36.28 7.72
N TRP A 9 9.63 35.99 8.49
CA TRP A 9 10.49 34.83 8.27
C TRP A 9 9.70 33.50 8.17
N ASN A 10 8.72 33.32 9.04
CA ASN A 10 7.87 32.13 9.05
C ASN A 10 7.04 31.99 7.76
N LYS A 11 6.53 33.11 7.23
CA LYS A 11 5.79 33.13 5.97
C LYS A 11 6.72 32.86 4.78
N LEU A 12 7.92 33.40 4.82
CA LEU A 12 8.92 33.18 3.78
C LEU A 12 9.37 31.71 3.73
N LEU A 13 9.62 31.10 4.88
CA LEU A 13 9.92 29.68 5.01
C LEU A 13 8.77 28.80 4.49
N LEU A 14 7.54 29.16 4.79
CA LEU A 14 6.35 28.44 4.33
C LEU A 14 6.21 28.52 2.82
N VAL A 15 6.44 29.70 2.20
CA VAL A 15 6.42 29.88 0.75
C VAL A 15 7.53 29.08 0.07
N ILE A 16 8.75 29.08 0.62
CA ILE A 16 9.88 28.30 0.09
C ILE A 16 9.56 26.80 0.17
N PHE A 17 9.01 26.34 1.31
CA PHE A 17 8.66 24.93 1.50
C PHE A 17 7.56 24.48 0.56
N THR A 18 6.51 25.32 0.35
CA THR A 18 5.43 25.02 -0.60
C THR A 18 5.89 25.02 -2.05
N LEU A 19 6.80 25.92 -2.43
CA LEU A 19 7.42 25.92 -3.77
C LEU A 19 8.28 24.70 -3.99
N LEU A 20 9.05 24.29 -2.99
CA LEU A 20 9.89 23.08 -3.07
C LEU A 20 9.02 21.82 -3.18
N ALA A 21 7.96 21.72 -2.39
CA ALA A 21 7.00 20.62 -2.47
C ALA A 21 6.29 20.57 -3.83
N LEU A 22 5.91 21.73 -4.37
CA LEU A 22 5.31 21.83 -5.71
C LEU A 22 6.30 21.40 -6.80
N CYS A 23 7.54 21.81 -6.71
CA CYS A 23 8.60 21.42 -7.65
C CYS A 23 8.85 19.91 -7.64
N LEU A 24 8.85 19.29 -6.45
CA LEU A 24 8.96 17.84 -6.30
C LEU A 24 7.73 17.11 -6.85
N ALA A 25 6.52 17.64 -6.61
CA ALA A 25 5.27 17.08 -7.13
C ALA A 25 5.18 17.13 -8.66
N LEU A 26 5.78 18.13 -9.30
CA LEU A 26 5.85 18.25 -10.76
C LEU A 26 6.97 17.44 -11.40
N SER A 27 7.81 16.77 -10.60
CA SER A 27 8.88 15.90 -11.12
C SER A 27 8.32 14.56 -11.57
N PHE A 28 7.88 14.46 -12.81
CA PHE A 28 7.31 13.25 -13.42
C PHE A 28 8.16 11.98 -13.23
N THR A 29 9.46 12.12 -13.13
CA THR A 29 10.39 10.98 -12.95
C THR A 29 10.19 10.26 -11.63
N ILE A 30 9.86 10.99 -10.55
CA ILE A 30 9.60 10.41 -9.23
C ILE A 30 8.25 9.68 -9.24
N ASP A 31 7.25 10.26 -9.89
CA ASP A 31 5.90 9.69 -9.98
C ASP A 31 5.89 8.40 -10.79
N ASP A 32 6.62 8.33 -11.90
CA ASP A 32 6.72 7.13 -12.72
C ASP A 32 7.41 5.97 -11.97
N ASN A 33 8.48 6.25 -11.25
CA ASN A 33 9.17 5.24 -10.45
C ASN A 33 8.31 4.76 -9.28
N ALA A 34 7.63 5.67 -8.59
CA ALA A 34 6.71 5.33 -7.50
C ALA A 34 5.53 4.49 -8.01
N LYS A 35 4.95 4.87 -9.15
CA LYS A 35 3.86 4.14 -9.80
C LYS A 35 4.28 2.72 -10.17
N LYS A 36 5.44 2.56 -10.80
CA LYS A 36 5.99 1.25 -11.16
C LYS A 36 6.22 0.38 -9.94
N LEU A 37 6.82 0.92 -8.88
CA LEU A 37 7.07 0.21 -7.63
C LEU A 37 5.77 -0.26 -6.97
N VAL A 38 4.75 0.60 -6.91
CA VAL A 38 3.45 0.26 -6.33
C VAL A 38 2.73 -0.79 -7.19
N ASP A 39 2.80 -0.68 -8.52
CA ASP A 39 2.21 -1.66 -9.44
C ASP A 39 2.86 -3.04 -9.28
N GLU A 40 4.17 -3.12 -9.21
CA GLU A 40 4.90 -4.37 -9.00
C GLU A 40 4.59 -4.98 -7.63
N SER A 41 4.60 -4.16 -6.57
CA SER A 41 4.30 -4.59 -5.21
C SER A 41 2.85 -5.06 -5.07
N PHE A 42 1.91 -4.37 -5.69
CA PHE A 42 0.50 -4.78 -5.73
C PHE A 42 0.34 -6.13 -6.42
N LYS A 43 0.95 -6.30 -7.58
CA LYS A 43 0.92 -7.57 -8.33
C LYS A 43 1.51 -8.73 -7.53
N GLN A 44 2.63 -8.51 -6.86
CA GLN A 44 3.24 -9.51 -5.98
C GLN A 44 2.32 -9.85 -4.81
N SER A 45 1.70 -8.86 -4.18
CA SER A 45 0.79 -9.10 -3.05
C SER A 45 -0.44 -9.90 -3.45
N VAL A 46 -0.98 -9.69 -4.65
CA VAL A 46 -2.09 -10.49 -5.21
C VAL A 46 -1.67 -11.94 -5.42
N ILE A 47 -0.48 -12.17 -5.97
CA ILE A 47 0.04 -13.53 -6.19
C ILE A 47 0.25 -14.26 -4.87
N VAL A 48 0.87 -13.59 -3.89
CA VAL A 48 1.13 -14.19 -2.57
C VAL A 48 -0.16 -14.48 -1.82
N PHE A 49 -1.12 -13.56 -1.85
CA PHE A 49 -2.45 -13.77 -1.26
C PHE A 49 -3.19 -14.94 -1.92
N GLY A 50 -3.19 -14.99 -3.25
CA GLY A 50 -3.80 -16.10 -4.01
C GLY A 50 -3.15 -17.45 -3.69
N SER A 51 -1.82 -17.49 -3.57
CA SER A 51 -1.06 -18.68 -3.20
C SER A 51 -1.40 -19.15 -1.77
N ALA A 52 -1.49 -18.21 -0.83
CA ALA A 52 -1.88 -18.51 0.54
C ALA A 52 -3.30 -19.08 0.64
N LYS A 53 -4.25 -18.51 -0.12
CA LYS A 53 -5.62 -19.04 -0.20
C LYS A 53 -5.69 -20.41 -0.86
N ALA A 54 -4.91 -20.67 -1.90
CA ALA A 54 -4.80 -21.98 -2.52
C ALA A 54 -4.24 -23.02 -1.56
N LEU A 55 -3.19 -22.66 -0.79
CA LEU A 55 -2.60 -23.51 0.22
C LEU A 55 -3.60 -23.85 1.34
N ASN A 56 -4.34 -22.85 1.81
CA ASN A 56 -5.41 -23.04 2.80
C ASN A 56 -6.47 -24.04 2.30
N ALA A 57 -6.88 -23.95 1.04
CA ALA A 57 -7.82 -24.88 0.43
C ALA A 57 -7.26 -26.32 0.37
N VAL A 58 -5.98 -26.48 0.02
CA VAL A 58 -5.32 -27.81 0.00
C VAL A 58 -5.25 -28.41 1.39
N ILE A 59 -4.92 -27.62 2.42
CA ILE A 59 -4.88 -28.07 3.82
C ILE A 59 -6.27 -28.48 4.29
N SER A 60 -7.29 -27.68 3.99
CA SER A 60 -8.68 -28.00 4.33
C SER A 60 -9.17 -29.29 3.66
N LEU A 61 -8.77 -29.54 2.42
CA LEU A 61 -9.05 -30.80 1.72
C LEU A 61 -8.31 -31.97 2.39
N ALA A 62 -7.05 -31.79 2.78
CA ALA A 62 -6.28 -32.83 3.47
C ALA A 62 -6.87 -33.17 4.85
N GLN A 63 -7.36 -32.19 5.59
CA GLN A 63 -8.08 -32.39 6.85
C GLN A 63 -9.42 -33.10 6.65
N GLY A 64 -10.15 -32.81 5.56
CA GLY A 64 -11.43 -33.41 5.21
C GLY A 64 -11.31 -34.82 4.64
N THR A 65 -10.13 -35.21 4.15
CA THR A 65 -9.89 -36.56 3.62
C THR A 65 -9.75 -37.55 4.78
N GLN A 66 -10.81 -38.27 5.10
CA GLN A 66 -10.80 -39.33 6.11
C GLN A 66 -9.94 -40.49 5.60
N LEU A 67 -8.67 -40.48 5.96
CA LEU A 67 -7.86 -41.69 5.94
C LEU A 67 -8.39 -42.59 7.05
N ASN A 68 -8.92 -43.77 6.71
CA ASN A 68 -9.55 -44.74 7.64
C ASN A 68 -8.58 -45.38 8.66
N LEU A 69 -7.52 -44.68 9.02
CA LEU A 69 -6.55 -45.11 10.01
C LEU A 69 -6.65 -44.16 11.22
N PRO A 70 -7.28 -44.61 12.36
CA PRO A 70 -7.61 -43.71 13.47
C PRO A 70 -6.40 -42.98 14.10
N PHE A 71 -5.23 -43.59 14.11
CA PHE A 71 -4.01 -42.95 14.64
C PHE A 71 -3.41 -41.89 13.69
N VAL A 72 -3.55 -42.05 12.39
CA VAL A 72 -3.01 -41.11 11.40
C VAL A 72 -3.89 -39.87 11.33
N ILE A 73 -5.20 -40.00 11.51
CA ILE A 73 -6.15 -38.87 11.47
C ILE A 73 -5.87 -37.90 12.63
N VAL A 74 -5.66 -38.39 13.85
CA VAL A 74 -5.39 -37.54 15.01
C VAL A 74 -4.06 -36.79 14.86
N ALA A 75 -2.99 -37.51 14.45
CA ALA A 75 -1.67 -36.88 14.30
C ALA A 75 -1.63 -35.84 13.15
N VAL A 76 -2.29 -36.09 12.03
CA VAL A 76 -2.36 -35.15 10.89
C VAL A 76 -3.21 -33.96 11.24
N GLY A 77 -4.34 -34.13 11.94
CA GLY A 77 -5.18 -33.02 12.40
C GLY A 77 -4.44 -32.10 13.37
N GLU A 78 -3.77 -32.65 14.38
CA GLU A 78 -3.02 -31.85 15.37
C GLU A 78 -1.88 -31.04 14.78
N VAL A 79 -1.26 -31.53 13.68
CA VAL A 79 -0.19 -30.79 12.98
C VAL A 79 -0.75 -29.77 11.98
N LEU A 80 -1.86 -30.08 11.31
CA LEU A 80 -2.42 -29.23 10.28
C LEU A 80 -3.22 -28.04 10.83
N ASP A 81 -3.84 -28.17 12.01
CA ASP A 81 -4.63 -27.11 12.62
C ASP A 81 -3.81 -25.83 12.88
N PRO A 82 -2.64 -25.87 13.56
CA PRO A 82 -1.84 -24.68 13.76
C PRO A 82 -1.26 -24.11 12.45
N ILE A 83 -1.00 -24.96 11.45
CA ILE A 83 -0.55 -24.52 10.12
C ILE A 83 -1.69 -23.80 9.40
N ASN A 84 -2.91 -24.31 9.47
CA ASN A 84 -4.09 -23.69 8.89
C ASN A 84 -4.35 -22.30 9.51
N ASP A 85 -4.28 -22.18 10.82
CA ASP A 85 -4.43 -20.90 11.53
C ASP A 85 -3.34 -19.89 11.14
N LEU A 86 -2.11 -20.35 11.00
CA LEU A 86 -0.99 -19.51 10.56
C LEU A 86 -1.21 -18.98 9.14
N ILE A 87 -1.66 -19.82 8.22
CA ILE A 87 -1.94 -19.45 6.84
C ILE A 87 -3.13 -18.49 6.76
N GLU A 88 -4.15 -18.68 7.60
CA GLU A 88 -5.29 -17.78 7.68
C GLU A 88 -4.87 -16.39 8.16
N GLN A 89 -4.12 -16.29 9.23
CA GLN A 89 -3.56 -15.03 9.74
C GLN A 89 -2.65 -14.35 8.71
N PHE A 90 -1.79 -15.11 8.06
CA PHE A 90 -0.93 -14.61 6.99
C PHE A 90 -1.77 -14.06 5.81
N SER A 91 -2.83 -14.77 5.42
CA SER A 91 -3.75 -14.31 4.38
C SER A 91 -4.43 -12.99 4.72
N LEU A 92 -4.81 -12.77 5.99
CA LEU A 92 -5.39 -11.50 6.46
C LEU A 92 -4.38 -10.35 6.36
N VAL A 93 -3.14 -10.58 6.76
CA VAL A 93 -2.06 -9.57 6.64
C VAL A 93 -1.80 -9.24 5.18
N MET A 94 -1.75 -10.25 4.32
CA MET A 94 -1.55 -10.05 2.88
C MET A 94 -2.73 -9.34 2.24
N LEU A 95 -3.97 -9.62 2.67
CA LEU A 95 -5.16 -8.91 2.22
C LEU A 95 -5.10 -7.42 2.59
N ALA A 96 -4.74 -7.11 3.84
CA ALA A 96 -4.57 -5.73 4.30
C ALA A 96 -3.50 -4.98 3.51
N SER A 97 -2.37 -5.65 3.23
CA SER A 97 -1.28 -5.11 2.41
C SER A 97 -1.73 -4.86 0.97
N MET A 98 -2.48 -5.78 0.38
CA MET A 98 -3.03 -5.65 -0.98
C MET A 98 -4.02 -4.48 -1.07
N VAL A 99 -4.91 -4.33 -0.09
CA VAL A 99 -5.86 -3.20 -0.03
C VAL A 99 -5.10 -1.88 0.10
N SER A 100 -4.11 -1.81 0.99
CA SER A 100 -3.27 -0.61 1.16
C SER A 100 -2.54 -0.23 -0.13
N LEU A 101 -1.92 -1.19 -0.81
CA LEU A 101 -1.25 -0.97 -2.09
C LEU A 101 -2.24 -0.59 -3.20
N GLY A 102 -3.44 -1.17 -3.19
CA GLY A 102 -4.51 -0.80 -4.12
C GLY A 102 -4.94 0.66 -3.96
N ILE A 103 -5.09 1.12 -2.72
CA ILE A 103 -5.39 2.53 -2.41
C ILE A 103 -4.24 3.44 -2.90
N GLN A 104 -2.99 3.07 -2.61
CA GLN A 104 -1.82 3.82 -3.08
C GLN A 104 -1.77 3.91 -4.61
N LYS A 105 -2.08 2.81 -5.30
CA LYS A 105 -2.16 2.79 -6.77
C LYS A 105 -3.20 3.76 -7.31
N ILE A 106 -4.40 3.78 -6.71
CA ILE A 106 -5.46 4.71 -7.09
C ILE A 106 -5.03 6.16 -6.84
N LEU A 107 -4.44 6.44 -5.68
CA LEU A 107 -3.95 7.77 -5.33
C LEU A 107 -2.85 8.24 -6.29
N LEU A 108 -1.88 7.38 -6.62
CA LEU A 108 -0.82 7.70 -7.59
C LEU A 108 -1.37 7.98 -8.99
N ASN A 109 -2.37 7.21 -9.44
CA ASN A 109 -3.05 7.51 -10.70
C ASN A 109 -3.78 8.85 -10.67
N PHE A 110 -4.31 9.25 -9.51
CA PHE A 110 -4.97 10.54 -9.33
C PHE A 110 -3.96 11.69 -9.35
N VAL A 111 -2.80 11.50 -8.69
CA VAL A 111 -1.70 12.49 -8.63
C VAL A 111 -1.07 12.73 -9.99
N THR A 112 -0.95 11.72 -10.83
CA THR A 112 -0.41 11.84 -12.19
C THR A 112 -1.42 12.46 -13.18
N ASN A 113 -2.64 12.76 -12.76
CA ASN A 113 -3.63 13.39 -13.61
C ASN A 113 -3.47 14.92 -13.55
N ASP A 114 -3.55 15.59 -14.71
CA ASP A 114 -3.42 17.06 -14.82
C ASP A 114 -4.37 17.81 -13.88
N ILE A 115 -5.56 17.25 -13.64
CA ILE A 115 -6.56 17.81 -12.73
C ILE A 115 -6.01 17.97 -11.30
N TYR A 116 -5.24 16.99 -10.79
CA TYR A 116 -4.65 17.08 -9.47
C TYR A 116 -3.64 18.22 -9.36
N ASN A 117 -2.81 18.39 -10.38
CA ASN A 117 -1.85 19.49 -10.44
C ASN A 117 -2.53 20.86 -10.42
N TYR A 118 -3.66 21.02 -11.11
CA TYR A 118 -4.47 22.24 -11.07
C TYR A 118 -5.07 22.48 -9.68
N ILE A 119 -5.62 21.46 -9.04
CA ILE A 119 -6.18 21.57 -7.69
C ILE A 119 -5.09 21.95 -6.68
N LEU A 120 -3.93 21.30 -6.74
CA LEU A 120 -2.80 21.56 -5.85
C LEU A 120 -2.25 22.98 -6.06
N PHE A 121 -2.13 23.42 -7.31
CA PHE A 121 -1.71 24.78 -7.66
C PHE A 121 -2.68 25.84 -7.12
N THR A 122 -3.99 25.63 -7.31
CA THR A 122 -5.04 26.50 -6.79
C THR A 122 -5.00 26.57 -5.27
N PHE A 123 -4.85 25.44 -4.60
CA PHE A 123 -4.76 25.35 -3.15
C PHE A 123 -3.55 26.12 -2.61
N VAL A 124 -2.37 25.96 -3.23
CA VAL A 124 -1.15 26.70 -2.85
C VAL A 124 -1.35 28.21 -3.00
N ILE A 125 -1.98 28.67 -4.09
CA ILE A 125 -2.25 30.09 -4.30
C ILE A 125 -3.20 30.62 -3.22
N VAL A 126 -4.30 29.95 -2.96
CA VAL A 126 -5.32 30.38 -1.98
C VAL A 126 -4.73 30.46 -0.57
N PHE A 127 -3.89 29.49 -0.18
CA PHE A 127 -3.26 29.48 1.16
C PHE A 127 -2.12 30.49 1.34
N ASN A 128 -1.51 30.98 0.24
CA ASN A 128 -0.45 31.98 0.30
C ASN A 128 -0.93 33.41 0.07
N ILE A 129 -2.18 33.59 -0.26
CA ILE A 129 -2.83 34.90 -0.32
C ILE A 129 -3.38 35.28 1.06
#